data_4414ecfbaad110f91c8358e3af81fb08
#
_entry.id   4414ecfbaad110f91c8358e3af81fb08
#
_cell.length_a   1.000
_cell.length_b   1.000
_cell.length_c   1.000
_cell.angle_alpha   90.00
_cell.angle_beta   90.00
_cell.angle_gamma   90.00
#
_symmetry.space_group_name_H-M   'P 1'
#
loop_
_entity.id
_entity.type
_entity.pdbx_description
1 polymer ?
#
loop_
_entity_poly.entity_id
_entity_poly.type
_entity_poly.pdbx_seq_one_letter_code
_entity_poly.pdbx_strand_id
1 'polypeptide(L)'
;MKRVYCEIHMFDLHQNVFIVDPSTGNKECVAITTLEELPEVISAICDARKVFKVTLAGNSVYGAAVSEDILAYSKKHYNWNNIEVEVIR
;
A
#
# COMPACT_ATOMS: atom_id res chain seq x y z
N MET A 1 -7.91 -15.35 -14.09
CA MET A 1 -6.76 -14.43 -13.82
C MET A 1 -6.65 -14.20 -12.32
N LYS A 2 -5.45 -14.33 -11.81
CA LYS A 2 -5.20 -14.16 -10.37
C LYS A 2 -5.04 -12.68 -10.03
N ARG A 3 -5.82 -12.18 -9.06
CA ARG A 3 -5.69 -10.80 -8.60
C ARG A 3 -4.58 -10.71 -7.57
N VAL A 4 -3.84 -9.61 -7.61
CA VAL A 4 -2.76 -9.33 -6.66
C VAL A 4 -3.17 -8.16 -5.78
N TYR A 5 -3.05 -8.35 -4.47
CA TYR A 5 -3.38 -7.32 -3.48
C TYR A 5 -2.10 -6.85 -2.81
N CYS A 6 -2.05 -5.56 -2.52
CA CYS A 6 -0.95 -4.93 -1.79
C CYS A 6 -1.48 -4.42 -0.46
N GLU A 7 -0.81 -4.77 0.63
CA GLU A 7 -1.20 -4.32 1.97
C GLU A 7 0.00 -3.62 2.59
N ILE A 8 -0.24 -2.42 3.10
CA ILE A 8 0.83 -1.59 3.67
C ILE A 8 0.52 -1.36 5.14
N HIS A 9 1.44 -1.77 5.99
CA HIS A 9 1.33 -1.58 7.43
C HIS A 9 2.07 -0.30 7.81
N MET A 10 1.31 0.69 8.27
CA MET A 10 1.77 2.05 8.53
C MET A 10 2.17 2.21 9.99
N PHE A 11 3.46 2.43 10.21
CA PHE A 11 4.04 2.68 11.53
C PHE A 11 4.60 4.11 11.62
N ASP A 12 5.29 4.45 12.72
CA ASP A 12 5.80 5.80 12.93
C ASP A 12 7.02 6.11 12.06
N LEU A 13 8.01 5.21 12.03
CA LEU A 13 9.29 5.46 11.39
C LEU A 13 9.47 4.73 10.07
N HIS A 14 8.74 3.65 9.87
CA HIS A 14 8.83 2.86 8.65
C HIS A 14 7.48 2.25 8.33
N GLN A 15 7.31 1.85 7.07
CA GLN A 15 6.13 1.17 6.59
C GLN A 15 6.55 -0.13 5.92
N ASN A 16 5.78 -1.18 6.19
CA ASN A 16 6.03 -2.51 5.62
C ASN A 16 5.03 -2.74 4.48
N VAL A 17 5.54 -3.09 3.31
CA VAL A 17 4.73 -3.32 2.12
C VAL A 17 4.68 -4.81 1.83
N PHE A 18 3.46 -5.36 1.77
CA PHE A 18 3.23 -6.78 1.54
C PHE A 18 2.46 -6.99 0.25
N ILE A 19 2.79 -8.08 -0.44
CA ILE A 19 1.94 -8.63 -1.49
C ILE A 19 1.14 -9.77 -0.86
N VAL A 20 -0.15 -9.77 -1.08
CA VAL A 20 -1.07 -10.75 -0.49
C VAL A 20 -1.67 -11.61 -1.59
N ASP A 21 -1.60 -12.92 -1.41
CA ASP A 21 -2.31 -13.88 -2.25
C ASP A 21 -3.70 -14.09 -1.65
N PRO A 22 -4.77 -13.60 -2.30
CA PRO A 22 -6.10 -13.68 -1.71
C PRO A 22 -6.66 -15.11 -1.64
N SER A 23 -6.13 -16.02 -2.44
CA SER A 23 -6.60 -17.42 -2.43
C SER A 23 -6.09 -18.21 -1.24
N THR A 24 -4.91 -17.84 -0.71
CA THR A 24 -4.28 -18.54 0.43
C THR A 24 -4.20 -17.69 1.68
N GLY A 25 -4.30 -16.36 1.53
CA GLY A 25 -4.07 -15.42 2.62
C GLY A 25 -2.60 -15.18 2.93
N ASN A 26 -1.69 -15.79 2.19
CA ASN A 26 -0.26 -15.64 2.41
C ASN A 26 0.20 -14.22 2.08
N LYS A 27 1.08 -13.68 2.92
CA LYS A 27 1.65 -12.34 2.75
C LYS A 27 3.15 -12.44 2.62
N GLU A 28 3.70 -11.71 1.65
CA GLU A 28 5.14 -11.61 1.44
C GLU A 28 5.55 -10.14 1.60
N CYS A 29 6.48 -9.87 2.52
CA CYS A 29 7.01 -8.52 2.65
C CYS A 29 7.97 -8.23 1.50
N VAL A 30 7.62 -7.29 0.65
CA VAL A 30 8.40 -6.98 -0.55
C VAL A 30 9.21 -5.69 -0.41
N ALA A 31 8.89 -4.85 0.58
CA ALA A 31 9.63 -3.62 0.84
C ALA A 31 9.41 -3.12 2.26
N ILE A 32 10.41 -2.45 2.78
CA ILE A 32 10.31 -1.65 4.00
C ILE A 32 10.79 -0.26 3.61
N THR A 33 9.98 0.75 3.83
CA THR A 33 10.24 2.07 3.29
C THR A 33 9.90 3.18 4.30
N THR A 34 10.45 4.37 4.07
CA THR A 34 10.08 5.55 4.83
C THR A 34 8.78 6.13 4.30
N LEU A 35 8.16 7.01 5.09
CA LEU A 35 6.93 7.68 4.68
C LEU A 35 7.13 8.53 3.42
N GLU A 36 8.29 9.18 3.31
CA GLU A 36 8.60 10.04 2.15
C GLU A 36 8.71 9.26 0.84
N GLU A 37 9.26 8.06 0.90
CA GLU A 37 9.46 7.23 -0.30
C GLU A 37 8.26 6.35 -0.62
N LEU A 38 7.33 6.22 0.30
CA LEU A 38 6.21 5.27 0.19
C LEU A 38 5.39 5.41 -1.10
N PRO A 39 4.97 6.63 -1.53
CA PRO A 39 4.17 6.74 -2.75
C PRO A 39 4.89 6.22 -4.00
N GLU A 40 6.18 6.50 -4.12
CA GLU A 40 6.98 6.02 -5.24
C GLU A 40 7.13 4.49 -5.21
N VAL A 41 7.39 3.94 -4.03
CA VAL A 41 7.53 2.49 -3.85
C VAL A 41 6.21 1.77 -4.18
N ILE A 42 5.09 2.28 -3.69
CA ILE A 42 3.78 1.70 -3.99
C ILE A 42 3.50 1.74 -5.49
N SER A 43 3.79 2.85 -6.14
CA SER A 43 3.56 3.00 -7.58
C SER A 43 4.37 1.99 -8.38
N ALA A 44 5.65 1.82 -8.04
CA ALA A 44 6.52 0.85 -8.71
C ALA A 44 6.02 -0.59 -8.52
N ILE A 45 5.57 -0.93 -7.32
CA ILE A 45 5.04 -2.28 -7.02
C ILE A 45 3.73 -2.51 -7.76
N CYS A 46 2.85 -1.52 -7.79
CA CYS A 46 1.58 -1.63 -8.51
C CYS A 46 1.78 -1.88 -10.00
N ASP A 47 2.75 -1.20 -10.61
CA ASP A 47 3.06 -1.39 -12.02
C ASP A 47 3.69 -2.76 -12.29
N ALA A 48 4.67 -3.16 -11.48
CA ALA A 48 5.42 -4.39 -11.68
C ALA A 48 4.56 -5.64 -11.41
N ARG A 49 3.67 -5.59 -10.44
CA ARG A 49 2.89 -6.74 -9.99
C ARG A 49 1.44 -6.72 -10.47
N LYS A 50 1.03 -5.68 -11.19
CA LYS A 50 -0.36 -5.53 -11.66
C LYS A 50 -1.35 -5.60 -10.51
N VAL A 51 -1.12 -4.79 -9.49
CA VAL A 51 -1.91 -4.77 -8.27
C VAL A 51 -3.33 -4.32 -8.55
N PHE A 52 -4.30 -5.06 -8.02
CA PHE A 52 -5.73 -4.75 -8.15
C PHE A 52 -6.21 -3.83 -7.03
N LYS A 53 -5.73 -4.03 -5.82
CA LYS A 53 -6.18 -3.30 -4.64
C LYS A 53 -5.02 -2.98 -3.71
N VAL A 54 -5.00 -1.75 -3.17
CA VAL A 54 -4.04 -1.32 -2.16
C VAL A 54 -4.80 -1.04 -0.86
N THR A 55 -4.35 -1.64 0.23
CA THR A 55 -4.89 -1.42 1.57
C THR A 55 -3.82 -0.77 2.44
N LEU A 56 -4.14 0.37 3.05
CA LEU A 56 -3.28 1.01 4.04
C LEU A 56 -3.83 0.72 5.43
N ALA A 57 -3.09 -0.04 6.22
CA ALA A 57 -3.47 -0.41 7.58
C ALA A 57 -2.66 0.41 8.59
N GLY A 58 -3.32 1.26 9.36
CA GLY A 58 -2.68 2.06 10.38
C GLY A 58 -2.36 1.23 11.61
N ASN A 59 -1.10 0.89 11.81
CA ASN A 59 -0.62 0.08 12.93
C ASN A 59 -0.04 0.93 14.07
N SER A 60 -0.18 2.25 13.97
CA SER A 60 0.13 3.20 15.03
C SER A 60 -0.80 4.38 14.91
N VAL A 61 -0.85 5.23 15.93
CA VAL A 61 -1.67 6.45 15.89
C VAL A 61 -1.23 7.36 14.74
N TYR A 62 0.08 7.54 14.58
CA TYR A 62 0.63 8.35 13.51
C TYR A 62 0.37 7.73 12.13
N GLY A 63 0.62 6.44 11.99
CA GLY A 63 0.37 5.72 10.73
C GLY A 63 -1.09 5.81 10.29
N ALA A 64 -2.03 5.68 11.22
CA ALA A 64 -3.44 5.83 10.92
C ALA A 64 -3.78 7.26 10.47
N ALA A 65 -3.18 8.26 11.11
CA ALA A 65 -3.45 9.66 10.80
C ALA A 65 -2.98 10.07 9.41
N VAL A 66 -1.85 9.53 8.94
CA VAL A 66 -1.27 9.93 7.65
C VAL A 66 -1.73 9.07 6.47
N SER A 67 -2.42 7.95 6.71
CA SER A 67 -2.80 7.02 5.64
C SER A 67 -3.65 7.67 4.55
N GLU A 68 -4.63 8.48 4.92
CA GLU A 68 -5.49 9.14 3.94
C GLU A 68 -4.74 10.18 3.11
N ASP A 69 -3.82 10.91 3.73
CA ASP A 69 -3.02 11.91 3.03
C ASP A 69 -2.09 11.25 2.01
N ILE A 70 -1.45 10.15 2.38
CA ILE A 70 -0.60 9.36 1.50
C ILE A 70 -1.41 8.81 0.33
N LEU A 71 -2.60 8.31 0.60
CA LEU A 71 -3.47 7.78 -0.43
C LEU A 71 -3.89 8.86 -1.43
N ALA A 72 -4.32 10.02 -0.94
CA ALA A 72 -4.73 11.14 -1.78
C ALA A 72 -3.57 11.63 -2.66
N TYR A 73 -2.38 11.76 -2.08
CA TYR A 73 -1.17 12.13 -2.81
C TYR A 73 -0.86 11.12 -3.92
N SER A 74 -0.90 9.84 -3.59
CA SER A 74 -0.56 8.77 -4.53
C SER A 74 -1.53 8.69 -5.69
N LYS A 75 -2.81 8.82 -5.43
CA LYS A 75 -3.82 8.86 -6.49
C LYS A 75 -3.59 10.01 -7.46
N LYS A 76 -3.27 11.19 -6.93
CA LYS A 76 -3.08 12.38 -7.73
C LYS A 76 -1.81 12.34 -8.56
N HIS A 77 -0.71 11.87 -7.97
CA HIS A 77 0.61 11.96 -8.61
C HIS A 77 0.99 10.73 -9.41
N TYR A 78 0.38 9.57 -9.16
CA TYR A 78 0.73 8.31 -9.82
C TYR A 78 -0.41 7.68 -10.60
N ASN A 79 -1.51 8.38 -10.77
CA ASN A 79 -2.61 8.00 -11.65
C ASN A 79 -3.20 6.60 -11.37
N TRP A 80 -3.66 6.38 -10.15
CA TRP A 80 -4.23 5.10 -9.72
C TRP A 80 -5.71 4.94 -10.11
N ASN A 81 -6.06 5.19 -11.36
CA ASN A 81 -7.47 5.18 -11.79
C ASN A 81 -8.11 3.80 -11.75
N ASN A 82 -7.32 2.75 -11.94
CA ASN A 82 -7.81 1.37 -12.02
C ASN A 82 -7.47 0.54 -10.78
N ILE A 83 -7.04 1.19 -9.71
CA ILE A 83 -6.66 0.52 -8.47
C ILE A 83 -7.70 0.83 -7.40
N GLU A 84 -8.28 -0.22 -6.84
CA GLU A 84 -9.15 -0.08 -5.67
C GLU A 84 -8.30 0.22 -4.45
N VAL A 85 -8.77 1.10 -3.56
CA VAL A 85 -8.02 1.51 -2.37
C VAL A 85 -8.90 1.45 -1.14
N GLU A 86 -8.27 1.08 -0.02
CA GLU A 86 -8.94 0.98 1.27
C GLU A 86 -8.00 1.45 2.36
N VAL A 87 -8.54 2.18 3.35
CA VAL A 87 -7.79 2.58 4.55
C VAL A 87 -8.44 1.91 5.75
N ILE A 88 -7.63 1.16 6.49
CA ILE A 88 -8.04 0.49 7.74
C ILE A 88 -7.33 1.18 8.90
N ARG A 89 -8.09 1.56 9.91
CA ARG A 89 -7.56 2.25 11.09
C ARG A 89 -7.63 1.42 12.34
#